data_5a9f850e6b599b9bcf264e4236f0aa78
#
_entry.id   5a9f850e6b599b9bcf264e4236f0aa78
#
_cell.length_a   1.000
_cell.length_b   1.000
_cell.length_c   1.000
_cell.angle_alpha   90.00
_cell.angle_beta   90.00
_cell.angle_gamma   90.00
#
_symmetry.space_group_name_H-M   'P 1'
#
loop_
_entity.id
_entity.type
_entity.pdbx_description
1 polymer ?
#
loop_
_entity_poly.entity_id
_entity_poly.type
_entity_poly.pdbx_seq_one_letter_code
_entity_poly.pdbx_strand_id
1 'polypeptide(L)'
;IYIHSSQISPIPGIQNVAFTSSSELLLKINENIDNCEYLFMTAAVSDFTTEKESGKISRDSGNIQLNLTPNIDLVKTVKDTNENIVTVAFSAQVNDDLNFDKIKRKNCDYLVINNILKNNFGSDLNKIKIINKKELIYESNEMSKSDIAYELLDVLL
;
A
#
# COMPACT_ATOMS: atom_id res chain seq x y z
N ILE A 1 7.89 7.86 10.72
CA ILE A 1 6.95 8.82 10.12
C ILE A 1 5.69 8.06 9.73
N TYR A 2 4.52 8.57 10.10
CA TYR A 2 3.21 8.01 9.73
C TYR A 2 2.53 8.92 8.70
N ILE A 3 2.49 8.48 7.44
CA ILE A 3 1.79 9.20 6.37
C ILE A 3 0.40 8.57 6.23
N HIS A 4 -0.65 9.34 6.48
CA HIS A 4 -2.01 8.84 6.62
C HIS A 4 -3.04 9.68 5.85
N SER A 5 -4.17 9.07 5.49
CA SER A 5 -5.29 9.83 4.93
C SER A 5 -5.74 10.94 5.91
N SER A 6 -6.07 12.10 5.38
CA SER A 6 -6.60 13.23 6.17
C SER A 6 -7.88 12.92 6.97
N GLN A 7 -8.54 11.80 6.64
CA GLN A 7 -9.73 11.30 7.36
C GLN A 7 -9.40 10.39 8.54
N ILE A 8 -8.12 10.02 8.72
CA ILE A 8 -7.66 9.16 9.81
C ILE A 8 -7.05 10.02 10.91
N SER A 9 -7.29 9.65 12.15
CA SER A 9 -6.71 10.36 13.30
C SER A 9 -5.19 10.14 13.37
N PRO A 10 -4.42 11.18 13.70
CA PRO A 10 -2.97 11.07 13.88
C PRO A 10 -2.63 10.17 15.07
N ILE A 11 -1.46 9.56 15.03
CA ILE A 11 -0.92 8.75 16.14
C ILE A 11 -0.07 9.64 17.04
N PRO A 12 -0.37 9.73 18.34
CA PRO A 12 0.44 10.52 19.28
C PRO A 12 1.89 10.01 19.38
N GLY A 13 2.83 10.93 19.56
CA GLY A 13 4.23 10.60 19.82
C GLY A 13 5.09 10.31 18.59
N ILE A 14 4.52 10.32 17.40
CA ILE A 14 5.26 10.15 16.14
C ILE A 14 4.98 11.31 15.18
N GLN A 15 5.84 11.49 14.19
CA GLN A 15 5.59 12.47 13.13
C GLN A 15 4.43 11.98 12.25
N ASN A 16 3.38 12.80 12.15
CA ASN A 16 2.20 12.53 11.35
C ASN A 16 2.17 13.47 10.13
N VAL A 17 1.86 12.92 8.94
CA VAL A 17 1.77 13.65 7.69
C VAL A 17 0.49 13.23 6.98
N ALA A 18 -0.45 14.16 6.81
CA ALA A 18 -1.74 13.87 6.17
C ALA A 18 -1.67 14.04 4.65
N PHE A 19 -2.46 13.24 3.92
CA PHE A 19 -2.68 13.37 2.47
C PHE A 19 -4.16 13.17 2.12
N THR A 20 -4.55 13.65 0.92
CA THR A 20 -5.93 13.55 0.40
C THR A 20 -6.04 12.81 -0.93
N SER A 21 -4.95 12.69 -1.68
CA SER A 21 -4.91 12.04 -3.00
C SER A 21 -3.65 11.18 -3.19
N SER A 22 -3.67 10.27 -4.16
CA SER A 22 -2.50 9.43 -4.49
C SER A 22 -1.27 10.25 -4.93
N SER A 23 -1.49 11.32 -5.68
CA SER A 23 -0.41 12.23 -6.09
C SER A 23 0.18 12.99 -4.90
N GLU A 24 -0.65 13.42 -3.95
CA GLU A 24 -0.18 14.04 -2.73
C GLU A 24 0.54 13.04 -1.82
N LEU A 25 0.07 11.78 -1.75
CA LEU A 25 0.77 10.71 -1.04
C LEU A 25 2.19 10.53 -1.58
N LEU A 26 2.38 10.46 -2.90
CA LEU A 26 3.70 10.37 -3.50
C LEU A 26 4.60 11.56 -3.14
N LEU A 27 4.03 12.77 -3.21
CA LEU A 27 4.76 13.98 -2.82
C LEU A 27 5.22 13.90 -1.36
N LYS A 28 4.30 13.52 -0.44
CA LYS A 28 4.61 13.40 0.99
C LYS A 28 5.62 12.29 1.28
N ILE A 29 5.61 11.19 0.56
CA ILE A 29 6.65 10.17 0.65
C ILE A 29 8.00 10.78 0.25
N ASN A 30 8.10 11.41 -0.91
CA ASN A 30 9.34 11.98 -1.41
C ASN A 30 9.91 13.09 -0.51
N GLU A 31 9.05 13.89 0.12
CA GLU A 31 9.47 14.94 1.08
C GLU A 31 10.09 14.38 2.37
N ASN A 32 9.83 13.11 2.71
CA ASN A 32 10.20 12.53 4.00
C ASN A 32 11.12 11.31 3.90
N ILE A 33 11.45 10.83 2.70
CA ILE A 33 12.09 9.53 2.50
C ILE A 33 13.59 9.53 2.76
N ASP A 34 14.29 10.67 2.63
CA ASP A 34 15.75 10.76 2.65
C ASP A 34 16.40 10.22 3.94
N ASN A 35 15.65 10.20 5.04
CA ASN A 35 16.12 9.70 6.33
C ASN A 35 15.43 8.38 6.74
N CYS A 36 14.83 7.67 5.78
CA CYS A 36 14.13 6.42 6.02
C CYS A 36 14.87 5.24 5.40
N GLU A 37 14.97 4.15 6.15
CA GLU A 37 15.53 2.88 5.67
C GLU A 37 14.45 1.99 5.05
N TYR A 38 13.21 2.10 5.53
CA TYR A 38 12.07 1.27 5.12
C TYR A 38 10.85 2.11 4.73
N LEU A 39 10.15 1.64 3.70
CA LEU A 39 8.81 2.11 3.33
C LEU A 39 7.80 0.96 3.41
N PHE A 40 6.92 0.98 4.41
CA PHE A 40 5.78 0.07 4.51
C PHE A 40 4.54 0.71 3.86
N MET A 41 4.22 0.29 2.64
CA MET A 41 3.09 0.84 1.87
C MET A 41 1.82 0.02 2.13
N THR A 42 1.14 0.32 3.23
CA THR A 42 -0.13 -0.33 3.61
C THR A 42 -1.36 0.33 3.00
N ALA A 43 -1.22 1.52 2.42
CA ALA A 43 -2.33 2.26 1.85
C ALA A 43 -2.92 1.54 0.62
N ALA A 44 -4.24 1.37 0.62
CA ALA A 44 -4.99 0.86 -0.54
C ALA A 44 -5.20 2.00 -1.55
N VAL A 45 -4.29 2.13 -2.51
CA VAL A 45 -4.37 3.11 -3.59
C VAL A 45 -5.05 2.46 -4.79
N SER A 46 -6.00 3.17 -5.40
CA SER A 46 -6.71 2.70 -6.58
C SER A 46 -5.76 2.52 -7.78
N ASP A 47 -5.90 1.41 -8.51
CA ASP A 47 -5.13 1.12 -9.72
C ASP A 47 -5.49 2.04 -10.90
N PHE A 48 -6.67 2.69 -10.83
CA PHE A 48 -7.15 3.60 -11.87
C PHE A 48 -7.53 4.94 -11.27
N THR A 49 -7.37 5.99 -12.06
CA THR A 49 -7.78 7.36 -11.78
C THR A 49 -8.55 7.95 -12.94
N THR A 50 -9.17 9.08 -12.74
CA THR A 50 -9.85 9.88 -13.77
C THR A 50 -9.32 11.30 -13.74
N GLU A 51 -9.40 12.00 -14.86
CA GLU A 51 -9.13 13.42 -14.92
C GLU A 51 -10.14 14.18 -14.05
N LYS A 52 -9.65 15.21 -13.36
CA LYS A 52 -10.53 16.08 -12.55
C LYS A 52 -11.21 17.09 -13.47
N GLU A 53 -12.53 17.06 -13.51
CA GLU A 53 -13.32 18.14 -14.12
C GLU A 53 -13.29 19.40 -13.24
N SER A 54 -13.17 20.54 -13.89
CA SER A 54 -13.28 21.82 -13.21
C SER A 54 -14.77 22.21 -13.04
N GLY A 55 -15.25 22.20 -11.80
CA GLY A 55 -16.60 22.67 -11.47
C GLY A 55 -17.56 21.56 -11.05
N LYS A 56 -18.80 21.95 -10.81
CA LYS A 56 -19.87 21.04 -10.39
C LYS A 56 -20.53 20.41 -11.63
N ILE A 57 -20.50 19.10 -11.71
CA ILE A 57 -21.27 18.37 -12.71
C ILE A 57 -22.76 18.49 -12.37
N SER A 58 -23.55 19.03 -13.29
CA SER A 58 -25.01 19.17 -13.11
C SER A 58 -25.69 17.80 -13.20
N ARG A 59 -26.76 17.62 -12.39
CA ARG A 59 -27.63 16.44 -12.48
C ARG A 59 -28.32 16.36 -13.86
N ASP A 60 -28.55 17.48 -14.52
CA ASP A 60 -29.23 17.58 -15.82
C ASP A 60 -28.31 17.24 -17.00
N SER A 61 -27.03 16.93 -16.76
CA SER A 61 -26.07 16.54 -17.82
C SER A 61 -26.35 15.17 -18.43
N GLY A 62 -27.34 14.43 -17.94
CA GLY A 62 -27.68 13.09 -18.45
C GLY A 62 -26.64 12.03 -18.04
N ASN A 63 -26.38 11.09 -18.93
CA ASN A 63 -25.38 10.04 -18.71
C ASN A 63 -23.96 10.63 -18.79
N ILE A 64 -23.12 10.29 -17.80
CA ILE A 64 -21.72 10.71 -17.75
C ILE A 64 -20.85 9.51 -18.06
N GLN A 65 -19.89 9.71 -18.97
CA GLN A 65 -18.86 8.72 -19.26
C GLN A 65 -17.58 9.10 -18.51
N LEU A 66 -17.06 8.17 -17.69
CA LEU A 66 -15.78 8.33 -17.00
C LEU A 66 -14.69 7.57 -17.76
N ASN A 67 -13.67 8.28 -18.20
CA ASN A 67 -12.48 7.68 -18.77
C ASN A 67 -11.50 7.36 -17.63
N LEU A 68 -11.28 6.07 -17.37
CA LEU A 68 -10.35 5.60 -16.38
C LEU A 68 -8.97 5.40 -17.00
N THR A 69 -7.95 6.01 -16.43
CA THR A 69 -6.55 5.83 -16.80
C THR A 69 -5.79 5.11 -15.70
N PRO A 70 -4.76 4.29 -16.02
CA PRO A 70 -3.94 3.67 -15.00
C PRO A 70 -3.33 4.72 -14.06
N ASN A 71 -3.43 4.46 -12.75
CA ASN A 71 -2.81 5.30 -11.75
C ASN A 71 -1.32 4.95 -11.62
N ILE A 72 -0.54 5.85 -11.04
CA ILE A 72 0.88 5.63 -10.76
C ILE A 72 1.05 4.54 -9.70
N ASP A 73 1.96 3.59 -9.93
CA ASP A 73 2.36 2.63 -8.90
C ASP A 73 3.36 3.29 -7.97
N LEU A 74 2.88 3.71 -6.80
CA LEU A 74 3.66 4.49 -5.82
C LEU A 74 4.90 3.74 -5.34
N VAL A 75 4.76 2.44 -5.03
CA VAL A 75 5.88 1.62 -4.53
C VAL A 75 6.98 1.53 -5.58
N LYS A 76 6.58 1.22 -6.82
CA LYS A 76 7.52 1.15 -7.94
C LYS A 76 8.21 2.49 -8.17
N THR A 77 7.45 3.58 -8.20
CA THR A 77 7.98 4.92 -8.44
C THR A 77 9.00 5.32 -7.36
N VAL A 78 8.68 5.07 -6.10
CA VAL A 78 9.58 5.36 -4.99
C VAL A 78 10.85 4.52 -5.08
N LYS A 79 10.75 3.22 -5.35
CA LYS A 79 11.91 2.32 -5.47
C LYS A 79 12.80 2.67 -6.67
N ASP A 80 12.20 3.07 -7.78
CA ASP A 80 12.95 3.46 -8.98
C ASP A 80 13.74 4.77 -8.79
N THR A 81 13.29 5.66 -7.88
CA THR A 81 13.98 6.93 -7.57
C THR A 81 14.89 6.84 -6.34
N ASN A 82 14.69 5.86 -5.46
CA ASN A 82 15.43 5.64 -4.22
C ASN A 82 15.82 4.16 -4.09
N GLU A 83 16.90 3.76 -4.73
CA GLU A 83 17.33 2.35 -4.75
C GLU A 83 17.67 1.79 -3.36
N ASN A 84 18.13 2.63 -2.44
CA ASN A 84 18.60 2.22 -1.11
C ASN A 84 17.46 1.95 -0.13
N ILE A 85 16.24 2.47 -0.37
CA ILE A 85 15.13 2.22 0.54
C ILE A 85 14.61 0.79 0.39
N VAL A 86 14.37 0.11 1.50
CA VAL A 86 13.69 -1.19 1.50
C VAL A 86 12.18 -0.96 1.40
N THR A 87 11.57 -1.49 0.35
CA THR A 87 10.14 -1.32 0.09
C THR A 87 9.36 -2.58 0.42
N VAL A 88 8.33 -2.42 1.26
CA VAL A 88 7.40 -3.47 1.66
C VAL A 88 6.01 -3.12 1.14
N ALA A 89 5.56 -3.84 0.12
CA ALA A 89 4.24 -3.68 -0.46
C ALA A 89 3.23 -4.69 0.12
N PHE A 90 1.95 -4.36 0.08
CA PHE A 90 0.87 -5.22 0.55
C PHE A 90 -0.03 -5.64 -0.61
N SER A 91 -0.49 -6.88 -0.57
CA SER A 91 -1.33 -7.48 -1.60
C SER A 91 -2.47 -8.27 -0.97
N ALA A 92 -3.66 -7.68 -0.97
CA ALA A 92 -4.89 -8.43 -0.74
C ALA A 92 -5.25 -9.20 -2.01
N GLN A 93 -5.47 -10.52 -1.90
CA GLN A 93 -5.84 -11.36 -3.05
C GLN A 93 -6.82 -12.45 -2.65
N VAL A 94 -7.46 -13.05 -3.65
CA VAL A 94 -8.53 -14.04 -3.46
C VAL A 94 -8.02 -15.49 -3.42
N ASN A 95 -6.71 -15.69 -3.58
CA ASN A 95 -6.05 -16.99 -3.58
C ASN A 95 -4.79 -16.98 -2.70
N ASP A 96 -4.15 -18.13 -2.58
CA ASP A 96 -2.92 -18.30 -1.77
C ASP A 96 -1.63 -18.26 -2.62
N ASP A 97 -1.70 -17.82 -3.88
CA ASP A 97 -0.58 -17.77 -4.80
C ASP A 97 0.50 -16.80 -4.32
N LEU A 98 1.76 -17.19 -4.43
CA LEU A 98 2.88 -16.35 -3.99
C LEU A 98 3.16 -15.15 -4.91
N ASN A 99 2.59 -15.13 -6.12
CA ASN A 99 2.58 -14.02 -7.07
C ASN A 99 3.95 -13.31 -7.27
N PHE A 100 4.97 -14.10 -7.61
CA PHE A 100 6.33 -13.57 -7.87
C PHE A 100 6.38 -12.56 -9.03
N ASP A 101 5.44 -12.61 -9.97
CA ASP A 101 5.38 -11.63 -11.06
C ASP A 101 4.91 -10.26 -10.55
N LYS A 102 4.06 -10.23 -9.52
CA LYS A 102 3.60 -8.97 -8.92
C LYS A 102 4.74 -8.24 -8.21
N ILE A 103 5.57 -8.96 -7.44
CA ILE A 103 6.71 -8.33 -6.76
C ILE A 103 7.74 -7.79 -7.77
N LYS A 104 7.99 -8.49 -8.87
CA LYS A 104 8.88 -8.02 -9.95
C LYS A 104 8.32 -6.78 -10.64
N ARG A 105 7.02 -6.80 -10.98
CA ARG A 105 6.35 -5.68 -11.63
C ARG A 105 6.36 -4.43 -10.78
N LYS A 106 6.13 -4.57 -9.45
CA LYS A 106 6.17 -3.48 -8.48
C LYS A 106 7.59 -3.02 -8.12
N ASN A 107 8.60 -3.78 -8.53
CA ASN A 107 10.00 -3.58 -8.15
C ASN A 107 10.22 -3.44 -6.63
N CYS A 108 9.33 -4.00 -5.80
CA CYS A 108 9.49 -3.94 -4.34
C CYS A 108 10.45 -5.04 -3.83
N ASP A 109 10.98 -4.84 -2.63
CA ASP A 109 11.90 -5.80 -2.00
C ASP A 109 11.13 -6.93 -1.33
N TYR A 110 10.01 -6.60 -0.69
CA TYR A 110 9.10 -7.56 -0.05
C TYR A 110 7.65 -7.33 -0.45
N LEU A 111 6.90 -8.42 -0.55
CA LEU A 111 5.45 -8.40 -0.77
C LEU A 111 4.77 -9.19 0.34
N VAL A 112 3.96 -8.51 1.13
CA VAL A 112 3.10 -9.10 2.15
C VAL A 112 1.76 -9.46 1.51
N ILE A 113 1.43 -10.74 1.51
CA ILE A 113 0.24 -11.29 0.86
C ILE A 113 -0.75 -11.73 1.94
N ASN A 114 -2.00 -11.32 1.81
CA ASN A 114 -3.10 -11.82 2.61
C ASN A 114 -4.27 -12.29 1.73
N ASN A 115 -4.90 -13.41 2.10
CA ASN A 115 -6.05 -13.94 1.38
C ASN A 115 -7.35 -13.39 2.00
N ILE A 116 -8.04 -12.52 1.25
CA ILE A 116 -9.25 -11.84 1.72
C ILE A 116 -10.52 -12.73 1.73
N LEU A 117 -10.50 -13.88 1.06
CA LEU A 117 -11.60 -14.83 1.13
C LEU A 117 -11.55 -15.67 2.41
N LYS A 118 -10.36 -15.97 2.92
CA LYS A 118 -10.16 -16.69 4.18
C LYS A 118 -10.24 -15.75 5.38
N ASN A 119 -9.75 -14.54 5.22
CA ASN A 119 -9.72 -13.50 6.25
C ASN A 119 -10.75 -12.44 5.88
N ASN A 120 -11.95 -12.50 6.45
CA ASN A 120 -13.04 -11.57 6.16
C ASN A 120 -12.57 -10.11 6.29
N PHE A 121 -12.99 -9.25 5.35
CA PHE A 121 -12.81 -7.80 5.48
C PHE A 121 -13.38 -7.30 6.82
N GLY A 122 -12.57 -6.59 7.60
CA GLY A 122 -12.96 -6.09 8.93
C GLY A 122 -12.70 -7.06 10.09
N SER A 123 -12.26 -8.31 9.83
CA SER A 123 -11.82 -9.22 10.90
C SER A 123 -10.60 -8.63 11.62
N ASP A 124 -10.54 -8.83 12.94
CA ASP A 124 -9.35 -8.51 13.74
C ASP A 124 -8.22 -9.53 13.56
N LEU A 125 -8.56 -10.73 13.09
CA LEU A 125 -7.60 -11.79 12.78
C LEU A 125 -7.19 -11.73 11.30
N ASN A 126 -5.96 -12.12 11.04
CA ASN A 126 -5.41 -12.24 9.69
C ASN A 126 -4.32 -13.32 9.65
N LYS A 127 -4.01 -13.78 8.44
CA LYS A 127 -2.88 -14.64 8.12
C LYS A 127 -2.14 -14.06 6.92
N ILE A 128 -0.81 -13.95 7.00
CA ILE A 128 0.02 -13.39 5.93
C ILE A 128 1.10 -14.36 5.46
N LYS A 129 1.54 -14.12 4.24
CA LYS A 129 2.81 -14.64 3.69
C LYS A 129 3.68 -13.47 3.29
N ILE A 130 4.99 -13.58 3.53
CA ILE A 130 5.98 -12.58 3.10
C ILE A 130 6.89 -13.25 2.08
N ILE A 131 6.98 -12.67 0.89
CA ILE A 131 7.91 -13.11 -0.15
C ILE A 131 8.90 -12.00 -0.48
N ASN A 132 10.10 -12.39 -0.88
CA ASN A 132 11.03 -11.54 -1.62
C ASN A 132 11.02 -11.91 -3.12
N LYS A 133 11.93 -11.36 -3.92
CA LYS A 133 12.01 -11.63 -5.36
C LYS A 133 12.36 -13.09 -5.71
N LYS A 134 12.78 -13.91 -4.72
CA LYS A 134 13.30 -15.27 -4.93
C LYS A 134 12.42 -16.33 -4.27
N GLU A 135 11.94 -16.11 -3.05
CA GLU A 135 11.35 -17.15 -2.22
C GLU A 135 10.30 -16.61 -1.21
N LEU A 136 9.58 -17.55 -0.61
CA LEU A 136 8.76 -17.32 0.57
C LEU A 136 9.68 -17.19 1.79
N ILE A 137 9.64 -16.02 2.44
CA ILE A 137 10.45 -15.73 3.63
C ILE A 137 9.73 -16.19 4.89
N TYR A 138 8.41 -15.96 4.96
CA TYR A 138 7.64 -16.20 6.16
C TYR A 138 6.17 -16.49 5.85
N GLU A 139 5.55 -17.35 6.65
CA GLU A 139 4.11 -17.57 6.68
C GLU A 139 3.65 -17.59 8.14
N SER A 140 2.74 -16.68 8.51
CA SER A 140 2.19 -16.59 9.86
C SER A 140 1.14 -17.67 10.11
N ASN A 141 0.86 -17.93 11.40
CA ASN A 141 -0.42 -18.48 11.81
C ASN A 141 -1.53 -17.42 11.68
N GLU A 142 -2.78 -17.80 11.89
CA GLU A 142 -3.87 -16.85 12.06
C GLU A 142 -3.73 -16.18 13.43
N MET A 143 -3.61 -14.85 13.45
CA MET A 143 -3.40 -14.07 14.66
C MET A 143 -3.97 -12.65 14.52
N SER A 144 -3.91 -11.85 15.59
CA SER A 144 -4.37 -10.46 15.53
C SER A 144 -3.52 -9.62 14.56
N LYS A 145 -4.11 -8.56 13.99
CA LYS A 145 -3.37 -7.62 13.13
C LYS A 145 -2.21 -6.95 13.87
N SER A 146 -2.34 -6.76 15.17
CA SER A 146 -1.26 -6.23 16.01
C SER A 146 -0.09 -7.20 16.11
N ASP A 147 -0.37 -8.49 16.36
CA ASP A 147 0.67 -9.52 16.43
C ASP A 147 1.35 -9.69 15.07
N ILE A 148 0.57 -9.68 13.96
CA ILE A 148 1.12 -9.69 12.61
C ILE A 148 2.06 -8.50 12.37
N ALA A 149 1.73 -7.31 12.87
CA ALA A 149 2.60 -6.16 12.72
C ALA A 149 3.93 -6.32 13.45
N TYR A 150 3.91 -6.90 14.65
CA TYR A 150 5.15 -7.23 15.38
C TYR A 150 5.98 -8.29 14.66
N GLU A 151 5.36 -9.41 14.25
CA GLU A 151 6.06 -10.45 13.50
C GLU A 151 6.64 -9.95 12.17
N LEU A 152 5.92 -9.07 11.48
CA LEU A 152 6.40 -8.46 10.24
C LEU A 152 7.65 -7.61 10.48
N LEU A 153 7.71 -6.86 11.58
CA LEU A 153 8.90 -6.10 11.97
C LEU A 153 10.04 -7.04 12.36
N ASP A 154 9.78 -8.08 13.16
CA ASP A 154 10.80 -9.04 13.59
C ASP A 154 11.42 -9.82 12.42
N VAL A 155 10.64 -10.06 11.34
CA VAL A 155 11.12 -10.77 10.14
C VAL A 155 11.91 -9.85 9.21
N LEU A 156 11.58 -8.54 9.16
CA LEU A 156 12.11 -7.62 8.14
C LEU A 156 13.18 -6.63 8.67
N LEU A 157 13.28 -6.41 9.98
CA LEU A 157 14.26 -5.52 10.61
C LEU A 157 15.35 -6.30 11.32
#